data_38941331ea8e179a633bb14688928aca
#
_entry.id   38941331ea8e179a633bb14688928aca
#
_cell.length_a   1.000
_cell.length_b   1.000
_cell.length_c   1.000
_cell.angle_alpha   90.00
_cell.angle_beta   90.00
_cell.angle_gamma   90.00
#
_symmetry.space_group_name_H-M   'P 1'
#
loop_
_entity.id
_entity.type
_entity.pdbx_description
1 polymer ?
#
loop_
_entity_poly.entity_id
_entity_poly.type
_entity_poly.pdbx_seq_one_letter_code
_entity_poly.pdbx_strand_id
1 'polypeptide(L)' 'SVPRAAMFSHSRTADLVRARNLIWALARQYCSFSYPQLGAKFHRDHTTIMHGAGNGERDPLFPVLFERLK' A
#
# COMPACT_ATOMS: atom_id res chain seq x y z
N SER A 1 16.25 6.43 -23.92
CA SER A 1 16.32 5.15 -23.28
C SER A 1 16.93 5.23 -21.90
N VAL A 2 18.09 5.86 -21.75
CA VAL A 2 18.65 6.03 -20.43
C VAL A 2 17.72 6.84 -19.53
N PRO A 3 17.26 8.02 -19.98
CA PRO A 3 16.31 8.78 -19.17
C PRO A 3 15.05 7.98 -18.83
N ARG A 4 14.66 7.15 -19.76
CA ARG A 4 13.49 6.31 -19.56
C ARG A 4 13.72 5.31 -18.44
N ALA A 5 14.88 4.68 -18.43
CA ALA A 5 15.20 3.73 -17.37
C ALA A 5 15.27 4.41 -16.01
N ALA A 6 15.87 5.60 -15.98
CA ALA A 6 15.95 6.36 -14.75
C ALA A 6 14.58 6.78 -14.26
N MET A 7 13.73 7.20 -15.17
CA MET A 7 12.37 7.58 -14.83
C MET A 7 11.58 6.41 -14.29
N PHE A 8 11.70 5.28 -14.93
CA PHE A 8 11.01 4.09 -14.48
C PHE A 8 11.45 3.68 -13.09
N SER A 9 12.73 3.75 -12.85
CA SER A 9 13.27 3.37 -11.56
C SER A 9 12.67 4.24 -10.46
N HIS A 10 12.66 5.54 -10.69
CA HIS A 10 12.13 6.50 -9.72
C HIS A 10 10.61 6.37 -9.56
N SER A 11 9.90 6.36 -10.68
CA SER A 11 8.44 6.23 -10.66
C SER A 11 8.01 4.91 -10.06
N ARG A 12 8.75 3.84 -10.38
CA ARG A 12 8.46 2.52 -9.90
C ARG A 12 8.50 2.45 -8.39
N THR A 13 9.48 3.12 -7.78
CA THR A 13 9.59 3.13 -6.33
C THR A 13 8.37 3.79 -5.72
N ALA A 14 7.96 4.93 -6.26
CA ALA A 14 6.78 5.63 -5.76
C ALA A 14 5.52 4.79 -5.96
N ASP A 15 5.40 4.13 -7.12
CA ASP A 15 4.26 3.28 -7.41
C ASP A 15 4.20 2.08 -6.48
N LEU A 16 5.36 1.49 -6.17
CA LEU A 16 5.41 0.36 -5.26
C LEU A 16 5.00 0.75 -3.86
N VAL A 17 5.44 1.91 -3.41
CA VAL A 17 5.06 2.40 -2.08
C VAL A 17 3.55 2.64 -2.03
N ARG A 18 3.02 3.27 -3.05
CA ARG A 18 1.59 3.54 -3.12
C ARG A 18 0.79 2.24 -3.15
N ALA A 19 1.21 1.29 -3.97
CA ALA A 19 0.55 -0.01 -4.07
C ALA A 19 0.57 -0.73 -2.73
N ARG A 20 1.71 -0.71 -2.06
CA ARG A 20 1.85 -1.35 -0.76
C ARG A 20 0.91 -0.73 0.26
N ASN A 21 0.84 0.60 0.28
CA ASN A 21 -0.04 1.30 1.20
C ASN A 21 -1.50 0.94 0.94
N LEU A 22 -1.89 0.86 -0.32
CA LEU A 22 -3.24 0.49 -0.69
C LEU A 22 -3.55 -0.96 -0.28
N ILE A 23 -2.59 -1.85 -0.47
CA ILE A 23 -2.76 -3.25 -0.07
C ILE A 23 -2.97 -3.34 1.44
N TRP A 24 -2.18 -2.62 2.22
CA TRP A 24 -2.33 -2.65 3.67
C TRP A 24 -3.66 -2.07 4.09
N ALA A 25 -4.09 -0.98 3.46
CA ALA A 25 -5.39 -0.38 3.76
C ALA A 25 -6.52 -1.35 3.44
N LEU A 26 -6.46 -1.99 2.29
CA LEU A 26 -7.48 -2.95 1.88
C LEU A 26 -7.50 -4.18 2.81
N ALA A 27 -6.33 -4.66 3.19
CA ALA A 27 -6.25 -5.79 4.10
C ALA A 27 -6.87 -5.46 5.45
N ARG A 28 -6.65 -4.25 5.93
CA ARG A 28 -7.25 -3.80 7.19
C ARG A 28 -8.77 -3.69 7.10
N GLN A 29 -9.25 -3.08 6.03
CA GLN A 29 -10.68 -2.77 5.90
C GLN A 29 -11.48 -3.95 5.36
N TYR A 30 -10.93 -4.68 4.41
CA TYR A 30 -11.66 -5.75 3.75
C TYR A 30 -11.47 -7.10 4.44
N CYS A 31 -10.25 -7.40 4.83
CA CYS A 31 -9.92 -8.71 5.42
C CYS A 31 -9.82 -8.68 6.94
N SER A 32 -9.90 -7.51 7.53
CA SER A 32 -9.86 -7.33 8.99
C SER A 32 -8.57 -7.81 9.65
N PHE A 33 -7.46 -7.78 8.92
CA PHE A 33 -6.16 -8.08 9.51
C PHE A 33 -5.77 -6.97 10.46
N SER A 34 -5.16 -7.33 11.58
CA SER A 34 -4.62 -6.35 12.51
C SER A 34 -3.27 -5.84 12.01
N TYR A 35 -2.84 -4.70 12.56
CA TYR A 35 -1.53 -4.17 12.21
C TYR A 35 -0.40 -5.16 12.54
N PRO A 36 -0.39 -5.77 13.74
CA PRO A 36 0.65 -6.78 14.02
C PRO A 36 0.61 -7.96 13.06
N GLN A 37 -0.58 -8.40 12.65
CA GLN A 37 -0.69 -9.49 11.68
C GLN A 37 -0.07 -9.11 10.35
N LEU A 38 -0.35 -7.90 9.88
CA LEU A 38 0.22 -7.41 8.63
C LEU A 38 1.72 -7.23 8.77
N GLY A 39 2.18 -6.74 9.92
CA GLY A 39 3.60 -6.59 10.16
C GLY A 39 4.33 -7.91 10.04
N ALA A 40 3.76 -8.97 10.60
CA ALA A 40 4.35 -10.30 10.52
C ALA A 40 4.37 -10.80 9.08
N LYS A 41 3.28 -10.60 8.34
CA LYS A 41 3.19 -11.08 6.96
C LYS A 41 4.16 -10.36 6.04
N PHE A 42 4.38 -9.08 6.25
CA PHE A 42 5.23 -8.27 5.38
C PHE A 42 6.62 -8.03 5.95
N HIS A 43 6.90 -8.59 7.11
CA HIS A 43 8.20 -8.43 7.77
C HIS A 43 8.49 -6.96 8.03
N ARG A 44 7.50 -6.25 8.52
CA ARG A 44 7.60 -4.82 8.84
C ARG A 44 7.11 -4.58 10.25
N ASP A 45 7.61 -3.50 10.84
CA ASP A 45 7.09 -3.05 12.13
C ASP A 45 5.63 -2.66 11.97
N HIS A 46 4.80 -2.99 12.98
CA HIS A 46 3.38 -2.66 12.92
C HIS A 46 3.15 -1.15 12.79
N THR A 47 4.06 -0.34 13.32
CA THR A 47 3.95 1.12 13.19
C THR A 47 4.08 1.54 11.74
N THR A 48 5.00 0.91 11.00
CA THR A 48 5.17 1.16 9.57
C THR A 48 3.90 0.78 8.81
N ILE A 49 3.29 -0.36 9.17
CA ILE A 49 2.04 -0.79 8.55
C ILE A 49 0.94 0.22 8.84
N MET A 50 0.86 0.69 10.07
CA MET A 50 -0.17 1.64 10.48
C MET A 50 -0.09 2.93 9.65
N HIS A 51 1.11 3.48 9.50
CA HIS A 51 1.30 4.69 8.71
C HIS A 51 0.98 4.45 7.24
N GLY A 52 1.45 3.32 6.71
CA GLY A 52 1.19 2.98 5.31
C GLY A 52 -0.28 2.77 5.03
N ALA A 53 -0.96 2.04 5.90
CA ALA A 53 -2.40 1.80 5.74
C ALA A 53 -3.17 3.11 5.83
N GLY A 54 -2.80 3.99 6.75
CA GLY A 54 -3.42 5.30 6.86
C GLY A 54 -3.28 6.12 5.58
N ASN A 55 -2.08 6.11 5.00
CA ASN A 55 -1.85 6.79 3.73
C ASN A 55 -2.65 6.15 2.62
N GLY A 56 -2.75 4.83 2.60
CA GLY A 56 -3.54 4.12 1.61
C GLY A 56 -5.01 4.47 1.68
N GLU A 57 -5.54 4.59 2.89
CA GLU A 57 -6.95 4.95 3.06
C GLU A 57 -7.26 6.35 2.57
N ARG A 58 -6.28 7.25 2.58
CA ARG A 58 -6.44 8.60 2.07
C ARG A 58 -6.21 8.71 0.58
N ASP A 59 -5.73 7.65 -0.04
CA ASP A 59 -5.48 7.65 -1.48
C ASP A 59 -6.81 7.67 -2.22
N PRO A 60 -6.97 8.54 -3.22
CA PRO A 60 -8.23 8.59 -3.99
C PRO A 60 -8.59 7.27 -4.65
N LEU A 61 -7.60 6.41 -4.87
CA LEU A 61 -7.84 5.12 -5.49
C LEU A 61 -8.43 4.11 -4.51
N PHE A 62 -8.28 4.35 -3.21
CA PHE A 62 -8.74 3.38 -2.22
C PHE A 62 -10.23 3.07 -2.33
N PRO A 63 -11.13 4.06 -2.35
CA PRO A 63 -12.56 3.74 -2.44
C PRO A 63 -12.92 3.02 -3.73
N VAL A 64 -12.21 3.33 -4.83
CA VAL A 64 -12.45 2.66 -6.09
C VAL A 64 -12.11 1.18 -5.98
N LEU A 65 -10.95 0.88 -5.43
CA LEU A 65 -10.52 -0.50 -5.26
C LEU A 65 -11.39 -1.24 -4.25
N PHE A 66 -11.76 -0.58 -3.18
CA PHE A 66 -12.58 -1.20 -2.14
C PHE A 66 -13.94 -1.59 -2.70
N GLU A 67 -14.54 -0.73 -3.52
CA GLU A 67 -15.80 -1.03 -4.15
C GLU A 67 -15.70 -2.21 -5.11
N ARG A 68 -14.58 -2.32 -5.81
CA ARG A 68 -14.39 -3.43 -6.74
C ARG A 68 -14.25 -4.77 -6.03
N LEU A 69 -13.73 -4.76 -4.81
CA LEU A 69 -13.56 -5.99 -4.05
C LEU A 69 -14.85 -6.45 -3.37
N LYS A 70 -15.78 -5.54 -3.23
CA LYS A 70 -17.07 -5.93 -2.69
C LYS A 70 -17.81 -6.77 -3.71
#